data_4766695d8fe483ea84ba96c9164dae92
#
_entry.id   4766695d8fe483ea84ba96c9164dae92
#
_cell.length_a   1.000
_cell.length_b   1.000
_cell.length_c   1.000
_cell.angle_alpha   90.00
_cell.angle_beta   90.00
_cell.angle_gamma   90.00
#
_symmetry.space_group_name_H-M   'P 1'
#
loop_
_entity.id
_entity.type
_entity.pdbx_description
1 polymer ?
#
loop_
_entity_poly.entity_id
_entity_poly.type
_entity_poly.pdbx_seq_one_letter_code
_entity_poly.pdbx_strand_id
1 'polypeptide(L)'
;MLNRDHSLFYWIWGVPLAVLILRCLFQGFLYPWELSGDEAQYWDWSRHPALSYYTKGPGVTWLITTTTTLFGDGIFGIRLGSFLCHGIAGVAVGSIATRLSDQHAPTVLTTVIGYQCLLGYQIGGSLITVDMMMVAGWSIATLATLQTLENADEGSSVRHPLWIMGLGLGFAFLAKYTALLGALGLGVALWLQRSRLKNVSGLRTGIAGACGFLLLGMLPVILWNAQRGWPTIEHLLGHL
;
A
#
# COMPACT_ATOMS: atom_id res chain seq x y z
N MET A 1 -2.30 1.05 -34.36
CA MET A 1 -1.98 1.66 -33.04
C MET A 1 -2.84 1.15 -31.89
N LEU A 2 -4.10 0.79 -32.12
CA LEU A 2 -5.03 0.31 -31.07
C LEU A 2 -4.69 -1.02 -30.38
N ASN A 3 -3.76 -1.82 -30.87
CA ASN A 3 -3.48 -3.17 -30.37
C ASN A 3 -2.41 -3.23 -29.26
N ARG A 4 -1.60 -2.19 -29.05
CA ARG A 4 -0.54 -2.16 -28.01
C ARG A 4 -1.11 -1.88 -26.64
N ASP A 5 -2.05 -0.94 -26.53
CA ASP A 5 -2.60 -0.51 -25.24
C ASP A 5 -3.40 -1.63 -24.58
N HIS A 6 -4.15 -2.43 -25.35
CA HIS A 6 -4.90 -3.56 -24.84
C HIS A 6 -4.01 -4.68 -24.29
N SER A 7 -2.86 -4.96 -24.94
CA SER A 7 -1.95 -6.01 -24.46
C SER A 7 -1.31 -5.66 -23.12
N LEU A 8 -0.89 -4.41 -22.91
CA LEU A 8 -0.31 -3.95 -21.64
C LEU A 8 -1.33 -4.02 -20.51
N PHE A 9 -2.58 -3.63 -20.77
CA PHE A 9 -3.66 -3.75 -19.81
C PHE A 9 -3.81 -5.20 -19.30
N TYR A 10 -3.82 -6.19 -20.19
CA TYR A 10 -3.91 -7.60 -19.78
C TYR A 10 -2.72 -8.05 -18.92
N TRP A 11 -1.50 -7.60 -19.20
CA TRP A 11 -0.35 -7.93 -18.37
C TRP A 11 -0.38 -7.27 -17.00
N ILE A 12 -0.71 -5.98 -16.93
CA ILE A 12 -0.75 -5.19 -15.68
C ILE A 12 -1.81 -5.73 -14.72
N TRP A 13 -2.97 -6.12 -15.24
CA TRP A 13 -4.07 -6.62 -14.42
C TRP A 13 -4.12 -8.14 -14.36
N GLY A 14 -3.90 -8.82 -15.47
CA GLY A 14 -4.07 -10.26 -15.60
C GLY A 14 -3.06 -11.05 -14.78
N VAL A 15 -1.77 -10.64 -14.77
CA VAL A 15 -0.74 -11.36 -13.99
C VAL A 15 -0.98 -11.23 -12.49
N PRO A 16 -1.15 -10.04 -11.89
CA PRO A 16 -1.47 -9.92 -10.47
C PRO A 16 -2.78 -10.62 -10.08
N LEU A 17 -3.80 -10.55 -10.93
CA LEU A 17 -5.07 -11.24 -10.71
C LEU A 17 -4.91 -12.76 -10.76
N ALA A 18 -4.17 -13.29 -11.71
CA ALA A 18 -3.88 -14.73 -11.81
C ALA A 18 -3.13 -15.22 -10.56
N VAL A 19 -2.12 -14.47 -10.10
CA VAL A 19 -1.39 -14.79 -8.87
C VAL A 19 -2.31 -14.71 -7.65
N LEU A 20 -3.18 -13.71 -7.56
CA LEU A 20 -4.18 -13.61 -6.50
C LEU A 20 -5.11 -14.84 -6.48
N ILE A 21 -5.67 -15.21 -7.62
CA ILE A 21 -6.54 -16.39 -7.74
C ILE A 21 -5.79 -17.67 -7.35
N LEU A 22 -4.57 -17.87 -7.86
CA LEU A 22 -3.75 -19.03 -7.52
C LEU A 22 -3.44 -19.10 -6.02
N ARG A 23 -3.18 -17.97 -5.36
CA ARG A 23 -3.00 -17.91 -3.91
C ARG A 23 -4.28 -18.27 -3.16
N CYS A 24 -5.42 -17.71 -3.57
CA CYS A 24 -6.70 -18.04 -2.96
C CYS A 24 -7.00 -19.53 -3.07
N LEU A 25 -6.77 -20.14 -4.22
CA LEU A 25 -6.96 -21.57 -4.43
C LEU A 25 -5.97 -22.41 -3.61
N PHE A 26 -4.69 -22.05 -3.63
CA PHE A 26 -3.67 -22.75 -2.86
C PHE A 26 -3.93 -22.70 -1.36
N GLN A 27 -4.20 -21.51 -0.84
CA GLN A 27 -4.48 -21.32 0.58
C GLN A 27 -5.81 -21.93 1.04
N GLY A 28 -6.83 -21.89 0.18
CA GLY A 28 -8.15 -22.45 0.49
C GLY A 28 -8.20 -23.96 0.47
N PHE A 29 -7.37 -24.65 -0.34
CA PHE A 29 -7.50 -26.09 -0.57
C PHE A 29 -6.25 -26.91 -0.30
N LEU A 30 -5.04 -26.30 -0.37
CA LEU A 30 -3.79 -27.07 -0.37
C LEU A 30 -2.82 -26.67 0.75
N TYR A 31 -3.04 -25.53 1.43
CA TYR A 31 -2.07 -25.02 2.39
C TYR A 31 -2.17 -25.72 3.74
N PRO A 32 -1.18 -26.50 4.15
CA PRO A 32 -1.25 -27.31 5.37
C PRO A 32 -0.68 -26.63 6.63
N TRP A 33 -0.09 -25.42 6.49
CA TRP A 33 0.64 -24.80 7.60
C TRP A 33 -0.22 -23.84 8.40
N GLU A 34 -0.04 -23.90 9.73
CA GLU A 34 -0.65 -23.00 10.69
C GLU A 34 -0.10 -21.56 10.58
N LEU A 35 -0.60 -20.66 11.42
CA LEU A 35 -0.12 -19.29 11.51
C LEU A 35 1.30 -19.25 12.07
N SER A 36 2.15 -18.40 11.52
CA SER A 36 3.42 -18.02 12.13
C SER A 36 3.19 -17.23 13.43
N GLY A 37 4.23 -17.05 14.24
CA GLY A 37 4.13 -16.31 15.50
C GLY A 37 3.57 -14.89 15.32
N ASP A 38 4.08 -14.15 14.31
CA ASP A 38 3.61 -12.80 14.01
C ASP A 38 2.15 -12.79 13.52
N GLU A 39 1.77 -13.74 12.67
CA GLU A 39 0.38 -13.86 12.20
C GLU A 39 -0.58 -14.16 13.34
N ALA A 40 -0.21 -15.08 14.22
CA ALA A 40 -0.99 -15.43 15.40
C ALA A 40 -1.17 -14.22 16.33
N GLN A 41 -0.12 -13.40 16.51
CA GLN A 41 -0.20 -12.17 17.28
C GLN A 41 -1.16 -11.14 16.63
N TYR A 42 -1.07 -10.91 15.30
CA TYR A 42 -1.97 -9.98 14.63
C TYR A 42 -3.42 -10.49 14.61
N TRP A 43 -3.61 -11.80 14.50
CA TRP A 43 -4.93 -12.41 14.60
C TRP A 43 -5.52 -12.26 16.00
N ASP A 44 -4.74 -12.52 17.07
CA ASP A 44 -5.18 -12.30 18.44
C ASP A 44 -5.56 -10.83 18.68
N TRP A 45 -4.73 -9.88 18.23
CA TRP A 45 -5.04 -8.46 18.31
C TRP A 45 -6.32 -8.08 17.53
N SER A 46 -6.60 -8.73 16.41
CA SER A 46 -7.81 -8.45 15.63
C SER A 46 -9.10 -8.83 16.35
N ARG A 47 -9.01 -9.70 17.34
CA ARG A 47 -10.13 -10.07 18.24
C ARG A 47 -10.40 -9.02 19.32
N HIS A 48 -9.44 -8.12 19.54
CA HIS A 48 -9.49 -7.00 20.48
C HIS A 48 -9.20 -5.67 19.74
N PRO A 49 -10.12 -5.20 18.87
CA PRO A 49 -9.87 -4.05 18.03
C PRO A 49 -9.52 -2.81 18.84
N ALA A 50 -8.40 -2.17 18.50
CA ALA A 50 -7.92 -0.95 19.12
C ALA A 50 -7.51 0.09 18.06
N LEU A 51 -7.34 1.34 18.48
CA LEU A 51 -6.88 2.40 17.60
C LEU A 51 -5.37 2.31 17.31
N SER A 52 -4.61 1.56 18.10
CA SER A 52 -3.22 1.20 17.87
C SER A 52 -2.82 0.10 18.84
N TYR A 53 -1.62 -0.43 18.64
CA TYR A 53 -0.99 -1.41 19.52
C TYR A 53 0.41 -0.94 19.92
N TYR A 54 0.99 -1.57 20.93
CA TYR A 54 2.25 -1.14 21.53
C TYR A 54 3.38 -0.92 20.51
N THR A 55 3.53 -1.83 19.54
CA THR A 55 4.64 -1.82 18.57
C THR A 55 4.22 -1.53 17.13
N LYS A 56 2.93 -1.56 16.81
CA LYS A 56 2.41 -1.52 15.44
C LYS A 56 1.15 -0.67 15.33
N GLY A 57 0.91 -0.14 14.14
CA GLY A 57 -0.37 0.50 13.80
C GLY A 57 -1.53 -0.51 13.73
N PRO A 58 -2.77 -0.04 13.70
CA PRO A 58 -3.96 -0.90 13.74
C PRO A 58 -4.33 -1.49 12.37
N GLY A 59 -3.67 -1.07 11.28
CA GLY A 59 -4.12 -1.35 9.92
C GLY A 59 -4.24 -2.83 9.60
N VAL A 60 -3.23 -3.63 9.98
CA VAL A 60 -3.25 -5.08 9.69
C VAL A 60 -4.33 -5.78 10.50
N THR A 61 -4.54 -5.39 11.76
CA THR A 61 -5.59 -5.98 12.59
C THR A 61 -6.98 -5.63 12.09
N TRP A 62 -7.20 -4.39 11.63
CA TRP A 62 -8.46 -3.99 10.99
C TRP A 62 -8.68 -4.73 9.68
N LEU A 63 -7.62 -4.96 8.91
CA LEU A 63 -7.69 -5.74 7.68
C LEU A 63 -8.09 -7.18 7.97
N ILE A 64 -7.47 -7.85 8.97
CA ILE A 64 -7.84 -9.20 9.43
C ILE A 64 -9.29 -9.22 9.90
N THR A 65 -9.69 -8.28 10.76
CA THR A 65 -11.08 -8.19 11.24
C THR A 65 -12.06 -8.12 10.07
N THR A 66 -11.76 -7.29 9.06
CA THR A 66 -12.62 -7.14 7.89
C THR A 66 -12.71 -8.43 7.09
N THR A 67 -11.57 -9.05 6.77
CA THR A 67 -11.54 -10.26 5.94
C THR A 67 -12.09 -11.48 6.66
N THR A 68 -11.86 -11.63 7.96
CA THR A 68 -12.45 -12.74 8.75
C THR A 68 -13.94 -12.59 8.96
N THR A 69 -14.46 -11.36 9.11
CA THR A 69 -15.90 -11.11 9.17
C THR A 69 -16.62 -11.50 7.87
N LEU A 70 -15.97 -11.28 6.72
CA LEU A 70 -16.57 -11.57 5.41
C LEU A 70 -16.38 -13.02 4.95
N PHE A 71 -15.25 -13.65 5.29
CA PHE A 71 -14.83 -14.94 4.71
C PHE A 71 -14.58 -16.03 5.78
N GLY A 72 -14.90 -15.75 7.03
CA GLY A 72 -14.75 -16.69 8.14
C GLY A 72 -13.40 -16.59 8.86
N ASP A 73 -13.38 -17.00 10.13
CA ASP A 73 -12.25 -16.90 11.06
C ASP A 73 -11.29 -18.11 10.90
N GLY A 74 -10.91 -18.39 9.67
CA GLY A 74 -9.91 -19.39 9.30
C GLY A 74 -8.66 -18.76 8.71
N ILE A 75 -7.62 -19.58 8.52
CA ILE A 75 -6.32 -19.15 7.98
C ILE A 75 -6.49 -18.38 6.65
N PHE A 76 -7.41 -18.82 5.80
CA PHE A 76 -7.73 -18.12 4.54
C PHE A 76 -8.23 -16.70 4.80
N GLY A 77 -9.23 -16.52 5.67
CA GLY A 77 -9.77 -15.20 6.01
C GLY A 77 -8.71 -14.29 6.64
N ILE A 78 -7.83 -14.83 7.49
CA ILE A 78 -6.74 -14.10 8.12
C ILE A 78 -5.74 -13.58 7.08
N ARG A 79 -5.35 -14.39 6.09
CA ARG A 79 -4.32 -14.07 5.09
C ARG A 79 -4.84 -13.31 3.88
N LEU A 80 -6.14 -13.34 3.60
CA LEU A 80 -6.74 -12.76 2.40
C LEU A 80 -6.38 -11.28 2.21
N GLY A 81 -6.31 -10.52 3.31
CA GLY A 81 -5.89 -9.12 3.29
C GLY A 81 -4.51 -8.90 2.65
N SER A 82 -3.56 -9.79 2.93
CA SER A 82 -2.21 -9.73 2.34
C SER A 82 -2.22 -10.05 0.85
N PHE A 83 -3.03 -11.04 0.42
CA PHE A 83 -3.17 -11.37 -1.00
C PHE A 83 -3.71 -10.18 -1.80
N LEU A 84 -4.73 -9.50 -1.27
CA LEU A 84 -5.30 -8.30 -1.89
C LEU A 84 -4.27 -7.16 -1.97
N CYS A 85 -3.56 -6.89 -0.89
CA CYS A 85 -2.51 -5.87 -0.86
C CYS A 85 -1.39 -6.18 -1.88
N HIS A 86 -0.96 -7.45 -1.98
CA HIS A 86 0.03 -7.87 -2.97
C HIS A 86 -0.47 -7.67 -4.41
N GLY A 87 -1.72 -8.02 -4.70
CA GLY A 87 -2.34 -7.79 -6.01
C GLY A 87 -2.41 -6.31 -6.37
N ILE A 88 -2.86 -5.47 -5.43
CA ILE A 88 -2.92 -4.01 -5.58
C ILE A 88 -1.53 -3.43 -5.86
N ALA A 89 -0.52 -3.84 -5.08
CA ALA A 89 0.85 -3.40 -5.29
C ALA A 89 1.38 -3.83 -6.67
N GLY A 90 1.10 -5.06 -7.11
CA GLY A 90 1.49 -5.57 -8.43
C GLY A 90 0.90 -4.76 -9.58
N VAL A 91 -0.39 -4.41 -9.51
CA VAL A 91 -1.05 -3.54 -10.50
C VAL A 91 -0.43 -2.13 -10.49
N ALA A 92 -0.18 -1.57 -9.31
CA ALA A 92 0.43 -0.25 -9.20
C ALA A 92 1.86 -0.23 -9.76
N VAL A 93 2.68 -1.25 -9.47
CA VAL A 93 4.04 -1.41 -10.01
C VAL A 93 4.04 -1.53 -11.52
N GLY A 94 3.15 -2.34 -12.10
CA GLY A 94 2.98 -2.43 -13.56
C GLY A 94 2.57 -1.10 -14.19
N SER A 95 1.66 -0.37 -13.54
CA SER A 95 1.21 0.95 -13.98
C SER A 95 2.32 2.01 -13.89
N ILE A 96 3.16 1.95 -12.86
CA ILE A 96 4.37 2.79 -12.72
C ILE A 96 5.35 2.49 -13.86
N ALA A 97 5.63 1.19 -14.13
CA ALA A 97 6.52 0.79 -15.21
C ALA A 97 6.05 1.29 -16.58
N THR A 98 4.74 1.25 -16.84
CA THR A 98 4.14 1.76 -18.08
C THR A 98 4.43 3.24 -18.28
N ARG A 99 4.30 4.05 -17.22
CA ARG A 99 4.53 5.50 -17.25
C ARG A 99 6.01 5.85 -17.41
N LEU A 100 6.88 5.16 -16.67
CA LEU A 100 8.33 5.43 -16.68
C LEU A 100 9.05 4.92 -17.93
N SER A 101 8.46 4.00 -18.69
CA SER A 101 9.06 3.40 -19.87
C SER A 101 8.39 3.81 -21.18
N ASP A 102 7.58 4.86 -21.17
CA ASP A 102 6.80 5.30 -22.33
C ASP A 102 6.05 4.13 -23.00
N GLN A 103 5.41 3.30 -22.19
CA GLN A 103 4.66 2.11 -22.60
C GLN A 103 5.52 1.06 -23.35
N HIS A 104 6.82 0.98 -23.05
CA HIS A 104 7.67 -0.05 -23.63
C HIS A 104 7.31 -1.44 -23.09
N ALA A 105 6.59 -2.21 -23.88
CA ALA A 105 5.98 -3.47 -23.48
C ALA A 105 6.96 -4.48 -22.82
N PRO A 106 8.19 -4.72 -23.34
CA PRO A 106 9.16 -5.59 -22.67
C PRO A 106 9.52 -5.14 -21.27
N THR A 107 9.70 -3.84 -21.04
CA THR A 107 10.00 -3.28 -19.72
C THR A 107 8.84 -3.49 -18.74
N VAL A 108 7.61 -3.21 -19.18
CA VAL A 108 6.41 -3.40 -18.36
C VAL A 108 6.25 -4.88 -17.98
N LEU A 109 6.35 -5.79 -18.98
CA LEU A 109 6.23 -7.22 -18.75
C LEU A 109 7.31 -7.74 -17.80
N THR A 110 8.57 -7.37 -18.01
CA THR A 110 9.69 -7.77 -17.14
C THR A 110 9.49 -7.25 -15.74
N THR A 111 9.00 -6.03 -15.57
CA THR A 111 8.72 -5.44 -14.24
C THR A 111 7.58 -6.17 -13.52
N VAL A 112 6.48 -6.45 -14.23
CA VAL A 112 5.33 -7.16 -13.64
C VAL A 112 5.72 -8.58 -13.22
N ILE A 113 6.40 -9.33 -14.09
CA ILE A 113 6.89 -10.68 -13.78
C ILE A 113 7.96 -10.61 -12.68
N GLY A 114 8.92 -9.67 -12.78
CA GLY A 114 9.97 -9.49 -11.79
C GLY A 114 9.41 -9.24 -10.39
N TYR A 115 8.39 -8.38 -10.26
CA TYR A 115 7.69 -8.17 -9.00
C TYR A 115 7.12 -9.49 -8.43
N GLN A 116 6.53 -10.32 -9.29
CA GLN A 116 6.00 -11.61 -8.88
C GLN A 116 7.10 -12.66 -8.56
N CYS A 117 8.33 -12.46 -9.02
CA CYS A 117 9.45 -13.36 -8.73
C CYS A 117 10.26 -12.95 -7.49
N LEU A 118 10.04 -11.77 -6.92
CA LEU A 118 10.74 -11.32 -5.72
C LEU A 118 10.28 -12.08 -4.48
N LEU A 119 11.15 -12.95 -3.95
CA LEU A 119 10.84 -13.87 -2.86
C LEU A 119 10.25 -13.15 -1.63
N GLY A 120 10.79 -12.00 -1.24
CA GLY A 120 10.28 -11.21 -0.12
C GLY A 120 8.82 -10.79 -0.30
N TYR A 121 8.44 -10.38 -1.51
CA TYR A 121 7.06 -10.01 -1.82
C TYR A 121 6.15 -11.24 -1.94
N GLN A 122 6.68 -12.39 -2.38
CA GLN A 122 5.91 -13.63 -2.40
C GLN A 122 5.59 -14.12 -0.98
N ILE A 123 6.56 -14.10 -0.09
CA ILE A 123 6.36 -14.46 1.33
C ILE A 123 5.40 -13.47 1.98
N GLY A 124 5.68 -12.16 1.91
CA GLY A 124 4.81 -11.11 2.48
C GLY A 124 3.40 -11.08 1.89
N GLY A 125 3.25 -11.48 0.62
CA GLY A 125 1.94 -11.62 -0.02
C GLY A 125 1.23 -12.93 0.31
N SER A 126 1.89 -13.92 0.93
CA SER A 126 1.30 -15.20 1.32
C SER A 126 1.00 -15.27 2.82
N LEU A 127 1.76 -14.57 3.65
CA LEU A 127 1.57 -14.43 5.08
C LEU A 127 0.97 -13.05 5.38
N ILE A 128 0.17 -12.94 6.43
CA ILE A 128 -0.33 -11.63 6.84
C ILE A 128 0.73 -10.89 7.65
N THR A 129 1.29 -9.83 7.05
CA THR A 129 2.29 -8.98 7.67
C THR A 129 1.97 -7.50 7.47
N VAL A 130 2.57 -6.66 8.31
CA VAL A 130 2.45 -5.20 8.18
C VAL A 130 3.07 -4.68 6.87
N ASP A 131 4.03 -5.42 6.30
CA ASP A 131 4.81 -4.96 5.17
C ASP A 131 4.01 -4.89 3.87
N MET A 132 3.18 -5.91 3.58
CA MET A 132 2.43 -5.93 2.32
C MET A 132 1.39 -4.81 2.23
N MET A 133 0.73 -4.49 3.34
CA MET A 133 -0.19 -3.35 3.41
C MET A 133 0.55 -2.02 3.20
N MET A 134 1.74 -1.87 3.81
CA MET A 134 2.59 -0.70 3.60
C MET A 134 3.06 -0.58 2.14
N VAL A 135 3.52 -1.68 1.54
CA VAL A 135 3.96 -1.70 0.13
C VAL A 135 2.83 -1.33 -0.82
N ALA A 136 1.61 -1.83 -0.58
CA ALA A 136 0.44 -1.46 -1.38
C ALA A 136 0.17 0.06 -1.30
N GLY A 137 0.17 0.62 -0.10
CA GLY A 137 -0.02 2.06 0.10
C GLY A 137 1.08 2.91 -0.54
N TRP A 138 2.35 2.51 -0.41
CA TRP A 138 3.47 3.19 -1.07
C TRP A 138 3.39 3.11 -2.59
N SER A 139 3.02 1.96 -3.15
CA SER A 139 2.87 1.80 -4.59
C SER A 139 1.76 2.68 -5.16
N ILE A 140 0.62 2.77 -4.47
CA ILE A 140 -0.48 3.69 -4.82
C ILE A 140 0.01 5.14 -4.75
N ALA A 141 0.68 5.52 -3.66
CA ALA A 141 1.18 6.88 -3.46
C ALA A 141 2.21 7.29 -4.53
N THR A 142 3.12 6.36 -4.90
CA THR A 142 4.10 6.57 -5.96
C THR A 142 3.43 6.75 -7.32
N LEU A 143 2.47 5.89 -7.66
CA LEU A 143 1.69 6.01 -8.89
C LEU A 143 0.96 7.35 -8.96
N ALA A 144 0.32 7.76 -7.87
CA ALA A 144 -0.38 9.03 -7.79
C ALA A 144 0.58 10.23 -7.89
N THR A 145 1.81 10.10 -7.39
CA THR A 145 2.85 11.13 -7.55
C THR A 145 3.24 11.29 -9.02
N LEU A 146 3.42 10.20 -9.76
CA LEU A 146 3.68 10.26 -11.21
C LEU A 146 2.50 10.90 -11.95
N GLN A 147 1.27 10.52 -11.64
CA GLN A 147 0.06 11.16 -12.22
C GLN A 147 -0.01 12.66 -11.90
N THR A 148 0.45 13.08 -10.72
CA THR A 148 0.53 14.49 -10.37
C THR A 148 1.46 15.25 -11.31
N LEU A 149 2.61 14.67 -11.62
CA LEU A 149 3.59 15.30 -12.53
C LEU A 149 3.10 15.31 -13.98
N GLU A 150 2.49 14.23 -14.45
CA GLU A 150 1.88 14.15 -15.78
C GLU A 150 0.77 15.20 -15.96
N ASN A 151 -0.17 15.25 -15.00
CA ASN A 151 -1.24 16.24 -15.02
C ASN A 151 -0.69 17.68 -15.00
N ALA A 152 0.42 17.91 -14.30
CA ALA A 152 1.06 19.22 -14.29
C ALA A 152 1.60 19.60 -15.66
N ASP A 153 2.24 18.67 -16.38
CA ASP A 153 2.76 18.91 -17.73
C ASP A 153 1.64 19.12 -18.75
N GLU A 154 0.50 18.45 -18.56
CA GLU A 154 -0.68 18.59 -19.41
C GLU A 154 -1.55 19.82 -19.08
N GLY A 155 -1.20 20.58 -18.03
CA GLY A 155 -2.02 21.70 -17.53
C GLY A 155 -3.32 21.27 -16.85
N SER A 156 -3.47 20.00 -16.54
CA SER A 156 -4.61 19.40 -15.87
C SER A 156 -4.54 19.58 -14.34
N SER A 157 -5.67 19.38 -13.65
CA SER A 157 -5.72 19.51 -12.18
C SER A 157 -4.96 18.40 -11.46
N VAL A 158 -4.09 18.77 -10.54
CA VAL A 158 -3.30 17.85 -9.70
C VAL A 158 -4.00 17.48 -8.37
N ARG A 159 -5.20 17.99 -8.12
CA ARG A 159 -5.91 17.82 -6.85
C ARG A 159 -6.16 16.35 -6.51
N HIS A 160 -6.77 15.61 -7.42
CA HIS A 160 -7.16 14.22 -7.16
C HIS A 160 -5.95 13.27 -7.03
N PRO A 161 -4.93 13.31 -7.90
CA PRO A 161 -3.73 12.50 -7.69
C PRO A 161 -3.05 12.76 -6.35
N LEU A 162 -2.93 14.02 -5.91
CA LEU A 162 -2.38 14.35 -4.60
C LEU A 162 -3.24 13.77 -3.44
N TRP A 163 -4.55 13.78 -3.56
CA TRP A 163 -5.43 13.14 -2.56
C TRP A 163 -5.21 11.63 -2.49
N ILE A 164 -5.09 10.96 -3.65
CA ILE A 164 -4.79 9.52 -3.72
C ILE A 164 -3.41 9.23 -3.11
N MET A 165 -2.42 10.08 -3.34
CA MET A 165 -1.11 9.99 -2.70
C MET A 165 -1.24 10.01 -1.17
N GLY A 166 -1.98 10.98 -0.62
CA GLY A 166 -2.21 11.11 0.82
C GLY A 166 -2.96 9.91 1.41
N LEU A 167 -3.99 9.41 0.71
CA LEU A 167 -4.72 8.18 1.10
C LEU A 167 -3.80 6.96 1.13
N GLY A 168 -2.97 6.76 0.10
CA GLY A 168 -2.01 5.66 0.04
C GLY A 168 -0.98 5.73 1.17
N LEU A 169 -0.47 6.92 1.47
CA LEU A 169 0.47 7.13 2.59
C LEU A 169 -0.19 6.92 3.95
N GLY A 170 -1.42 7.39 4.14
CA GLY A 170 -2.19 7.15 5.36
C GLY A 170 -2.48 5.67 5.58
N PHE A 171 -2.87 4.96 4.52
CA PHE A 171 -3.07 3.51 4.53
C PHE A 171 -1.77 2.75 4.87
N ALA A 172 -0.64 3.14 4.29
CA ALA A 172 0.67 2.58 4.61
C ALA A 172 1.07 2.82 6.06
N PHE A 173 0.81 4.03 6.59
CA PHE A 173 1.13 4.39 7.98
C PHE A 173 0.32 3.58 9.00
N LEU A 174 -0.95 3.31 8.72
CA LEU A 174 -1.76 2.44 9.58
C LEU A 174 -1.15 1.04 9.77
N ALA A 175 -0.38 0.56 8.79
CA ALA A 175 0.32 -0.71 8.88
C ALA A 175 1.67 -0.59 9.60
N LYS A 176 2.48 0.40 9.21
CA LYS A 176 3.87 0.52 9.69
C LYS A 176 4.34 1.98 9.70
N TYR A 177 4.88 2.43 10.81
CA TYR A 177 5.30 3.83 10.99
C TYR A 177 6.43 4.26 10.05
N THR A 178 7.26 3.31 9.57
CA THR A 178 8.28 3.58 8.55
C THR A 178 7.68 4.06 7.22
N ALA A 179 6.36 3.97 7.04
CA ALA A 179 5.68 4.59 5.91
C ALA A 179 5.94 6.09 5.76
N LEU A 180 6.26 6.79 6.86
CA LEU A 180 6.68 8.20 6.82
C LEU A 180 7.95 8.44 5.98
N LEU A 181 8.84 7.46 5.86
CA LEU A 181 9.99 7.56 4.97
C LEU A 181 9.55 7.68 3.50
N GLY A 182 8.50 6.94 3.10
CA GLY A 182 7.88 7.09 1.78
C GLY A 182 7.23 8.47 1.60
N ALA A 183 6.54 8.98 2.63
CA ALA A 183 5.97 10.33 2.59
C ALA A 183 7.06 11.40 2.41
N LEU A 184 8.16 11.29 3.15
CA LEU A 184 9.31 12.17 3.01
C LEU A 184 9.92 12.07 1.60
N GLY A 185 10.17 10.85 1.10
CA GLY A 185 10.76 10.62 -0.22
C GLY A 185 9.91 11.20 -1.35
N LEU A 186 8.60 10.94 -1.35
CA LEU A 186 7.66 11.48 -2.34
C LEU A 186 7.51 13.01 -2.20
N GLY A 187 7.52 13.53 -0.97
CA GLY A 187 7.52 14.98 -0.72
C GLY A 187 8.77 15.66 -1.30
N VAL A 188 9.95 15.06 -1.10
CA VAL A 188 11.21 15.54 -1.69
C VAL A 188 11.15 15.45 -3.23
N ALA A 189 10.63 14.35 -3.79
CA ALA A 189 10.48 14.21 -5.24
C ALA A 189 9.60 15.32 -5.83
N LEU A 190 8.45 15.61 -5.24
CA LEU A 190 7.59 16.74 -5.67
C LEU A 190 8.27 18.10 -5.47
N TRP A 191 9.01 18.29 -4.38
CA TRP A 191 9.76 19.52 -4.14
C TRP A 191 10.86 19.74 -5.17
N LEU A 192 11.59 18.70 -5.57
CA LEU A 192 12.58 18.77 -6.65
C LEU A 192 11.93 19.15 -8.00
N GLN A 193 10.69 18.73 -8.23
CA GLN A 193 9.90 19.01 -9.42
C GLN A 193 8.98 20.26 -9.28
N ARG A 194 9.20 21.10 -8.26
CA ARG A 194 8.33 22.26 -7.96
C ARG A 194 8.16 23.25 -9.10
N SER A 195 9.13 23.33 -10.02
CA SER A 195 9.04 24.17 -11.20
C SER A 195 7.90 23.73 -12.13
N ARG A 196 7.66 22.43 -12.28
CA ARG A 196 6.55 21.84 -13.06
C ARG A 196 5.20 22.08 -12.39
N LEU A 197 5.18 22.16 -11.07
CA LEU A 197 3.95 22.33 -10.27
C LEU A 197 3.55 23.79 -10.09
N LYS A 198 4.38 24.74 -10.58
CA LYS A 198 4.12 26.16 -10.39
C LYS A 198 2.89 26.59 -11.20
N ASN A 199 1.93 27.19 -10.51
CA ASN A 199 0.68 27.71 -11.08
C ASN A 199 -0.28 26.62 -11.64
N VAL A 200 -0.10 25.35 -11.27
CA VAL A 200 -1.00 24.26 -11.69
C VAL A 200 -2.29 24.29 -10.88
N SER A 201 -3.41 24.06 -11.58
CA SER A 201 -4.74 24.01 -10.97
C SER A 201 -4.83 22.93 -9.89
N GLY A 202 -5.43 23.28 -8.76
CA GLY A 202 -5.69 22.32 -7.69
C GLY A 202 -4.49 22.00 -6.78
N LEU A 203 -3.32 22.63 -6.94
CA LEU A 203 -2.12 22.33 -6.16
C LEU A 203 -2.35 22.53 -4.63
N ARG A 204 -2.84 23.71 -4.23
CA ARG A 204 -3.03 24.03 -2.80
C ARG A 204 -4.05 23.09 -2.15
N THR A 205 -5.20 22.89 -2.80
CA THR A 205 -6.25 21.99 -2.32
C THR A 205 -5.81 20.53 -2.37
N GLY A 206 -4.98 20.17 -3.36
CA GLY A 206 -4.36 18.86 -3.48
C GLY A 206 -3.41 18.55 -2.31
N ILE A 207 -2.48 19.46 -2.02
CA ILE A 207 -1.53 19.33 -0.89
C ILE A 207 -2.30 19.29 0.43
N ALA A 208 -3.26 20.20 0.65
CA ALA A 208 -4.06 20.20 1.87
C ALA A 208 -4.80 18.88 2.08
N GLY A 209 -5.40 18.34 1.02
CA GLY A 209 -6.06 17.02 1.08
C GLY A 209 -5.09 15.87 1.30
N ALA A 210 -3.92 15.87 0.64
CA ALA A 210 -2.88 14.86 0.85
C ALA A 210 -2.41 14.84 2.32
N CYS A 211 -2.11 16.00 2.88
CA CYS A 211 -1.78 16.11 4.30
C CYS A 211 -2.94 15.68 5.19
N GLY A 212 -4.18 16.07 4.87
CA GLY A 212 -5.37 15.70 5.61
C GLY A 212 -5.59 14.18 5.65
N PHE A 213 -5.46 13.49 4.51
CA PHE A 213 -5.61 12.03 4.43
C PHE A 213 -4.46 11.29 5.13
N LEU A 214 -3.22 11.78 5.03
CA LEU A 214 -2.11 11.23 5.80
C LEU A 214 -2.36 11.38 7.31
N LEU A 215 -2.74 12.58 7.75
CA LEU A 215 -3.06 12.85 9.16
C LEU A 215 -4.25 12.01 9.64
N LEU A 216 -5.26 11.79 8.81
CA LEU A 216 -6.38 10.90 9.12
C LEU A 216 -5.90 9.46 9.37
N GLY A 217 -4.96 8.96 8.56
CA GLY A 217 -4.31 7.66 8.80
C GLY A 217 -3.45 7.63 10.07
N MET A 218 -2.85 8.77 10.46
CA MET A 218 -2.06 8.88 11.69
C MET A 218 -2.93 9.02 12.95
N LEU A 219 -4.13 9.58 12.81
CA LEU A 219 -4.99 9.97 13.92
C LEU A 219 -5.28 8.85 14.93
N PRO A 220 -5.64 7.62 14.52
CA PRO A 220 -5.89 6.52 15.47
C PRO A 220 -4.68 6.26 16.36
N VAL A 221 -3.48 6.22 15.77
CA VAL A 221 -2.22 5.96 16.50
C VAL A 221 -1.90 7.10 17.47
N ILE A 222 -2.08 8.35 17.03
CA ILE A 222 -1.84 9.53 17.87
C ILE A 222 -2.79 9.55 19.08
N LEU A 223 -4.08 9.34 18.85
CA LEU A 223 -5.09 9.32 19.91
C LEU A 223 -4.81 8.19 20.91
N TRP A 224 -4.50 6.99 20.43
CA TRP A 224 -4.20 5.85 21.29
C TRP A 224 -2.97 6.11 22.19
N ASN A 225 -1.89 6.65 21.62
CA ASN A 225 -0.68 6.98 22.35
C ASN A 225 -0.91 8.12 23.36
N ALA A 226 -1.62 9.19 22.96
CA ALA A 226 -1.92 10.32 23.83
C ALA A 226 -2.72 9.90 25.07
N GLN A 227 -3.63 8.92 24.92
CA GLN A 227 -4.43 8.39 26.04
C GLN A 227 -3.63 7.49 26.99
N ARG A 228 -2.45 7.00 26.59
CA ARG A 228 -1.66 5.97 27.31
C ARG A 228 -0.25 6.42 27.69
N GLY A 229 0.08 7.71 27.58
CA GLY A 229 1.41 8.21 27.95
C GLY A 229 2.51 7.89 26.94
N TRP A 230 2.17 7.71 25.68
CA TRP A 230 3.09 7.51 24.56
C TRP A 230 3.97 6.23 24.61
N PRO A 231 3.40 5.05 24.91
CA PRO A 231 4.16 3.82 25.08
C PRO A 231 4.92 3.40 23.80
N THR A 232 4.43 3.76 22.60
CA THR A 232 5.14 3.48 21.35
C THR A 232 6.46 4.25 21.25
N ILE A 233 6.50 5.50 21.75
CA ILE A 233 7.72 6.32 21.77
C ILE A 233 8.70 5.76 22.81
N GLU A 234 8.22 5.42 24.00
CA GLU A 234 9.06 4.78 25.02
C GLU A 234 9.72 3.48 24.52
N HIS A 235 8.94 2.67 23.81
CA HIS A 235 9.46 1.45 23.19
C HIS A 235 10.55 1.73 22.14
N LEU A 236 10.34 2.72 21.27
CA LEU A 236 11.33 3.09 20.25
C LEU A 236 12.62 3.65 20.87
N LEU A 237 12.50 4.45 21.93
CA LEU A 237 13.67 5.01 22.63
C LEU A 237 14.38 3.98 23.52
N GLY A 238 13.67 3.00 24.05
CA GLY A 238 14.24 1.92 24.86
C GLY A 238 15.03 0.87 24.07
N HIS A 239 14.96 0.91 22.74
CA HIS A 239 15.74 0.05 21.83
C HIS A 239 16.90 0.79 21.12
N LEU A 240 17.11 2.08 21.41
CA LEU A 240 18.24 2.88 20.98
C LEU A 240 19.32 2.94 22.06
#